data_55f62a96fc562daf644dd38f001017c2
#
_entry.id   55f62a96fc562daf644dd38f001017c2
#
_cell.length_a   1.000
_cell.length_b   1.000
_cell.length_c   1.000
_cell.angle_alpha   90.00
_cell.angle_beta   90.00
_cell.angle_gamma   90.00
#
_symmetry.space_group_name_H-M   'P 1'
#
loop_
_entity.id
_entity.type
_entity.pdbx_description
1 polymer ?
#
loop_
_entity_poly.entity_id
_entity_poly.type
_entity_poly.pdbx_seq_one_letter_code
_entity_poly.pdbx_strand_id
1 'polypeptide(L)'
;DRKGDEARSLSMKAGGNQYEAPCILCWRPEQKDYCVGLEADYFVREKGGVMIDDVYGICEKSDSVLVEGQELAPWEILAQFLQGMLKFLGVAELVKNTKCVAVTLPGLTEIQVENFQKAFEIIGFPHEKYMLLDYGESFYYYVLSQKRETWNRSVGWYAFTPENVSFRKMTMNGATKPVTVKLEEAVETELPAEGQERDSEFGKFVQKTLGRDLFSSIQITGDGFSQDW
;
A
#
# COMPACT_ATOMS: atom_id res chain seq x y z
N ASP A 1 19.79 0.96 -4.30
CA ASP A 1 19.66 1.91 -5.41
C ASP A 1 20.94 2.72 -5.58
N ARG A 2 21.48 2.71 -6.78
CA ARG A 2 22.51 3.67 -7.16
C ARG A 2 21.79 4.99 -7.49
N LYS A 3 22.39 6.12 -7.16
CA LYS A 3 21.83 7.44 -7.45
C LYS A 3 21.58 7.54 -8.97
N GLY A 4 20.32 7.60 -9.39
CA GLY A 4 19.90 7.68 -10.78
C GLY A 4 19.28 6.40 -11.36
N ASP A 5 19.21 5.29 -10.60
CA ASP A 5 18.47 4.10 -11.04
C ASP A 5 16.96 4.35 -10.87
N GLU A 6 16.19 4.03 -11.89
CA GLU A 6 14.74 4.06 -11.81
C GLU A 6 14.22 2.91 -10.93
N ALA A 7 13.18 3.19 -10.13
CA ALA A 7 12.45 2.16 -9.40
C ALA A 7 11.81 1.18 -10.41
N ARG A 8 11.92 -0.12 -10.14
CA ARG A 8 11.33 -1.16 -10.97
C ARG A 8 10.27 -1.90 -10.22
N SER A 9 9.12 -2.09 -10.85
CA SER A 9 8.10 -3.00 -10.35
C SER A 9 8.57 -4.45 -10.51
N LEU A 10 8.38 -5.26 -9.46
CA LEU A 10 8.68 -6.69 -9.50
C LEU A 10 7.39 -7.47 -9.67
N SER A 11 7.35 -8.35 -10.69
CA SER A 11 6.18 -9.20 -10.89
C SER A 11 6.09 -10.28 -9.82
N MET A 12 4.88 -10.47 -9.30
CA MET A 12 4.53 -11.53 -8.35
C MET A 12 4.42 -12.91 -9.02
N LYS A 13 4.57 -12.98 -10.34
CA LYS A 13 4.59 -14.22 -11.12
C LYS A 13 5.82 -14.25 -12.01
N ALA A 14 6.62 -15.29 -11.90
CA ALA A 14 7.81 -15.47 -12.73
C ALA A 14 7.44 -15.45 -14.22
N GLY A 15 8.09 -14.56 -14.98
CA GLY A 15 7.85 -14.40 -16.41
C GLY A 15 6.51 -13.75 -16.78
N GLY A 16 5.78 -13.17 -15.83
CA GLY A 16 4.50 -12.49 -16.01
C GLY A 16 4.56 -11.00 -15.66
N ASN A 17 3.41 -10.33 -15.83
CA ASN A 17 3.22 -8.91 -15.51
C ASN A 17 2.18 -8.76 -14.39
N GLN A 18 2.26 -9.58 -13.36
CA GLN A 18 1.36 -9.50 -12.21
C GLN A 18 2.07 -8.80 -11.05
N TYR A 19 1.63 -7.60 -10.72
CA TYR A 19 2.24 -6.75 -9.71
C TYR A 19 1.44 -6.71 -8.40
N GLU A 20 0.33 -7.43 -8.36
CA GLU A 20 -0.57 -7.54 -7.22
C GLU A 20 -0.66 -8.99 -6.74
N ALA A 21 -0.85 -9.19 -5.46
CA ALA A 21 -1.08 -10.48 -4.83
C ALA A 21 -2.08 -10.33 -3.67
N PRO A 22 -2.89 -11.35 -3.39
CA PRO A 22 -3.77 -11.35 -2.23
C PRO A 22 -2.99 -11.14 -0.93
N CYS A 23 -3.55 -10.33 -0.03
CA CYS A 23 -2.97 -10.10 1.31
C CYS A 23 -3.38 -11.20 2.27
N ILE A 24 -3.05 -12.44 1.92
CA ILE A 24 -3.38 -13.66 2.66
C ILE A 24 -2.12 -14.46 3.02
N LEU A 25 -2.21 -15.15 4.13
CA LEU A 25 -1.23 -16.12 4.60
C LEU A 25 -1.91 -17.49 4.65
N CYS A 26 -1.21 -18.55 4.27
CA CYS A 26 -1.71 -19.91 4.37
C CYS A 26 -0.75 -20.76 5.18
N TRP A 27 -1.26 -21.40 6.22
CA TRP A 27 -0.58 -22.48 6.92
C TRP A 27 -0.70 -23.79 6.11
N ARG A 28 0.42 -24.45 5.86
CA ARG A 28 0.50 -25.74 5.16
C ARG A 28 0.77 -26.86 6.16
N PRO A 29 -0.25 -27.64 6.59
CA PRO A 29 -0.10 -28.62 7.67
C PRO A 29 0.93 -29.72 7.38
N GLU A 30 1.03 -30.15 6.13
CA GLU A 30 1.97 -31.21 5.73
C GLU A 30 3.43 -30.73 5.75
N GLN A 31 3.70 -29.50 5.31
CA GLN A 31 5.02 -28.88 5.27
C GLN A 31 5.41 -28.24 6.61
N LYS A 32 4.43 -27.98 7.46
CA LYS A 32 4.56 -27.25 8.74
C LYS A 32 5.21 -25.88 8.58
N ASP A 33 4.77 -25.15 7.55
CA ASP A 33 5.26 -23.82 7.24
C ASP A 33 4.15 -22.91 6.69
N TYR A 34 4.51 -21.65 6.38
CA TYR A 34 3.60 -20.66 5.82
C TYR A 34 4.00 -20.29 4.38
N CYS A 35 2.99 -20.05 3.54
CA CYS A 35 3.15 -19.40 2.24
C CYS A 35 2.23 -18.20 2.11
N VAL A 36 2.51 -17.30 1.16
CA VAL A 36 1.88 -15.97 1.05
C VAL A 36 1.38 -15.69 -0.36
N GLY A 37 0.44 -14.76 -0.45
CA GLY A 37 -0.02 -14.20 -1.72
C GLY A 37 -0.60 -15.25 -2.66
N LEU A 38 -0.14 -15.30 -3.90
CA LEU A 38 -0.64 -16.22 -4.93
C LEU A 38 -0.39 -17.70 -4.60
N GLU A 39 0.72 -18.02 -3.94
CA GLU A 39 1.00 -19.38 -3.49
C GLU A 39 0.02 -19.79 -2.40
N ALA A 40 -0.27 -18.89 -1.47
CA ALA A 40 -1.26 -19.11 -0.42
C ALA A 40 -2.64 -19.37 -1.00
N ASP A 41 -3.10 -18.57 -1.95
CA ASP A 41 -4.38 -18.76 -2.64
C ASP A 41 -4.47 -20.15 -3.31
N TYR A 42 -3.40 -20.57 -4.00
CA TYR A 42 -3.33 -21.90 -4.60
C TYR A 42 -3.44 -23.03 -3.56
N PHE A 43 -2.66 -22.95 -2.48
CA PHE A 43 -2.68 -24.01 -1.44
C PHE A 43 -4.02 -24.10 -0.73
N VAL A 44 -4.68 -22.97 -0.46
CA VAL A 44 -6.02 -22.95 0.13
C VAL A 44 -7.03 -23.66 -0.77
N ARG A 45 -7.02 -23.36 -2.07
CA ARG A 45 -8.02 -23.90 -3.02
C ARG A 45 -7.77 -25.35 -3.39
N GLU A 46 -6.52 -25.76 -3.56
CA GLU A 46 -6.17 -27.04 -4.22
C GLU A 46 -5.52 -28.06 -3.29
N LYS A 47 -5.02 -27.65 -2.14
CA LYS A 47 -4.17 -28.51 -1.28
C LYS A 47 -4.61 -28.57 0.18
N GLY A 48 -5.76 -27.99 0.53
CA GLY A 48 -6.27 -28.05 1.90
C GLY A 48 -5.44 -27.23 2.91
N GLY A 49 -4.77 -26.18 2.44
CA GLY A 49 -4.11 -25.23 3.30
C GLY A 49 -5.09 -24.44 4.17
N VAL A 50 -4.68 -24.02 5.34
CA VAL A 50 -5.50 -23.22 6.27
C VAL A 50 -5.28 -21.75 6.00
N MET A 51 -6.32 -21.08 5.52
CA MET A 51 -6.26 -19.66 5.19
C MET A 51 -6.27 -18.80 6.44
N ILE A 52 -5.37 -17.81 6.46
CA ILE A 52 -5.41 -16.66 7.34
C ILE A 52 -5.65 -15.46 6.43
N ASP A 53 -6.91 -15.09 6.33
CA ASP A 53 -7.37 -14.01 5.45
C ASP A 53 -7.12 -12.64 6.09
N ASP A 54 -7.11 -11.61 5.24
CA ASP A 54 -7.02 -10.22 5.65
C ASP A 54 -5.88 -9.93 6.66
N VAL A 55 -4.67 -10.29 6.28
CA VAL A 55 -3.48 -9.99 7.09
C VAL A 55 -3.37 -8.49 7.38
N TYR A 56 -3.84 -7.63 6.46
CA TYR A 56 -3.90 -6.19 6.68
C TYR A 56 -4.83 -5.83 7.85
N GLY A 57 -6.09 -6.32 7.84
CA GLY A 57 -7.02 -6.08 8.95
C GLY A 57 -6.58 -6.73 10.27
N ILE A 58 -5.77 -7.80 10.21
CA ILE A 58 -5.16 -8.40 11.41
C ILE A 58 -4.12 -7.45 12.00
N CYS A 59 -3.34 -6.75 11.19
CA CYS A 59 -2.31 -5.83 11.72
C CYS A 59 -2.89 -4.59 12.43
N GLU A 60 -4.20 -4.33 12.28
CA GLU A 60 -4.93 -3.28 12.99
C GLU A 60 -5.46 -3.72 14.36
N LYS A 61 -5.30 -4.99 14.72
CA LYS A 61 -5.82 -5.57 15.96
C LYS A 61 -4.74 -5.68 17.04
N SER A 62 -5.20 -5.65 18.28
CA SER A 62 -4.37 -5.96 19.46
C SER A 62 -4.56 -7.40 19.94
N ASP A 63 -5.69 -8.03 19.60
CA ASP A 63 -6.07 -9.35 20.08
C ASP A 63 -5.46 -10.47 19.24
N SER A 64 -5.15 -11.59 19.90
CA SER A 64 -4.64 -12.78 19.23
C SER A 64 -5.66 -13.38 18.27
N VAL A 65 -5.17 -14.03 17.24
CA VAL A 65 -5.94 -14.77 16.24
C VAL A 65 -5.72 -16.26 16.45
N LEU A 66 -6.79 -17.05 16.49
CA LEU A 66 -6.71 -18.50 16.63
C LEU A 66 -6.49 -19.15 15.25
N VAL A 67 -5.35 -19.82 15.09
CA VAL A 67 -5.00 -20.56 13.86
C VAL A 67 -4.70 -22.02 14.25
N GLU A 68 -5.49 -22.97 13.78
CA GLU A 68 -5.34 -24.40 14.07
C GLU A 68 -5.18 -24.73 15.57
N GLY A 69 -5.92 -24.03 16.42
CA GLY A 69 -5.85 -24.22 17.88
C GLY A 69 -4.67 -23.52 18.57
N GLN A 70 -3.83 -22.83 17.83
CA GLN A 70 -2.75 -22.01 18.36
C GLN A 70 -3.15 -20.52 18.33
N GLU A 71 -3.02 -19.84 19.45
CA GLU A 71 -3.16 -18.40 19.51
C GLU A 71 -1.89 -17.73 19.01
N LEU A 72 -2.04 -16.92 17.96
CA LEU A 72 -0.96 -16.12 17.37
C LEU A 72 -1.26 -14.63 17.56
N ALA A 73 -0.27 -13.89 17.98
CA ALA A 73 -0.37 -12.45 18.04
C ALA A 73 -0.36 -11.85 16.63
N PRO A 74 -1.01 -10.67 16.40
CA PRO A 74 -1.04 -10.02 15.09
C PRO A 74 0.35 -9.82 14.47
N TRP A 75 1.33 -9.45 15.26
CA TRP A 75 2.71 -9.26 14.80
C TRP A 75 3.42 -10.58 14.40
N GLU A 76 3.04 -11.72 14.97
CA GLU A 76 3.58 -13.02 14.56
C GLU A 76 3.05 -13.41 13.17
N ILE A 77 1.76 -13.21 12.94
CA ILE A 77 1.14 -13.43 11.63
C ILE A 77 1.76 -12.47 10.59
N LEU A 78 1.90 -11.20 10.94
CA LEU A 78 2.52 -10.20 10.08
C LEU A 78 3.99 -10.52 9.79
N ALA A 79 4.74 -11.02 10.77
CA ALA A 79 6.12 -11.46 10.56
C ALA A 79 6.23 -12.59 9.55
N GLN A 80 5.35 -13.60 9.63
CA GLN A 80 5.29 -14.70 8.65
C GLN A 80 4.97 -14.18 7.25
N PHE A 81 4.00 -13.27 7.14
CA PHE A 81 3.63 -12.66 5.86
C PHE A 81 4.79 -11.85 5.26
N LEU A 82 5.39 -10.94 6.02
CA LEU A 82 6.52 -10.12 5.58
C LEU A 82 7.73 -10.99 5.19
N GLN A 83 8.05 -12.00 5.98
CA GLN A 83 9.14 -12.93 5.68
C GLN A 83 8.89 -13.68 4.37
N GLY A 84 7.66 -14.16 4.16
CA GLY A 84 7.25 -14.83 2.92
C GLY A 84 7.35 -13.90 1.71
N MET A 85 6.86 -12.68 1.82
CA MET A 85 6.94 -11.66 0.76
C MET A 85 8.39 -11.30 0.44
N LEU A 86 9.22 -11.05 1.43
CA LEU A 86 10.64 -10.73 1.25
C LEU A 86 11.40 -11.90 0.61
N LYS A 87 11.09 -13.14 1.01
CA LYS A 87 11.66 -14.35 0.40
C LYS A 87 11.26 -14.47 -1.08
N PHE A 88 9.98 -14.24 -1.38
CA PHE A 88 9.46 -14.27 -2.75
C PHE A 88 10.18 -13.24 -3.63
N LEU A 89 10.40 -12.04 -3.12
CA LEU A 89 11.12 -10.96 -3.83
C LEU A 89 12.64 -11.21 -3.93
N GLY A 90 13.14 -12.37 -3.50
CA GLY A 90 14.56 -12.69 -3.51
C GLY A 90 15.37 -11.93 -2.46
N VAL A 91 14.69 -11.36 -1.47
CA VAL A 91 15.26 -10.48 -0.45
C VAL A 91 15.67 -11.26 0.82
N ALA A 92 15.46 -12.58 0.88
CA ALA A 92 15.70 -13.39 2.09
C ALA A 92 17.16 -13.41 2.58
N GLU A 93 18.14 -13.24 1.67
CA GLU A 93 19.55 -13.02 2.07
C GLU A 93 19.90 -11.55 2.32
N LEU A 94 18.91 -10.67 2.28
CA LEU A 94 19.05 -9.27 1.97
C LEU A 94 18.95 -8.32 3.16
N VAL A 95 18.71 -8.81 4.40
CA VAL A 95 18.85 -7.92 5.57
C VAL A 95 20.24 -7.24 5.57
N LYS A 96 21.27 -7.96 5.14
CA LYS A 96 22.63 -7.40 5.05
C LYS A 96 22.80 -6.38 3.92
N ASN A 97 22.14 -6.62 2.76
CA ASN A 97 22.32 -5.82 1.55
C ASN A 97 21.21 -4.79 1.32
N THR A 98 20.06 -4.93 1.99
CA THR A 98 18.95 -3.99 1.92
C THR A 98 19.29 -2.72 2.70
N LYS A 99 19.19 -1.58 2.05
CA LYS A 99 19.37 -0.28 2.68
C LYS A 99 18.16 0.11 3.52
N CYS A 100 16.96 -0.05 2.95
CA CYS A 100 15.71 0.25 3.60
C CYS A 100 14.56 -0.52 2.92
N VAL A 101 13.60 -0.97 3.72
CA VAL A 101 12.29 -1.45 3.28
C VAL A 101 11.27 -0.39 3.64
N ALA A 102 10.56 0.14 2.66
CA ALA A 102 9.42 1.03 2.89
C ALA A 102 8.13 0.23 2.73
N VAL A 103 7.27 0.26 3.74
CA VAL A 103 5.91 -0.30 3.68
C VAL A 103 4.94 0.86 3.68
N THR A 104 4.05 0.89 2.69
CA THR A 104 3.02 1.92 2.57
C THR A 104 1.65 1.35 2.90
N LEU A 105 0.87 2.07 3.69
CA LEU A 105 -0.43 1.65 4.19
C LEU A 105 -1.46 2.77 3.98
N PRO A 106 -2.75 2.45 3.83
CA PRO A 106 -3.82 3.44 3.64
C PRO A 106 -4.17 4.24 4.91
N GLY A 107 -3.28 4.35 5.81
CA GLY A 107 -3.36 5.01 7.10
C GLY A 107 -2.42 4.32 8.06
N LEU A 108 -1.93 5.03 9.07
CA LEU A 108 -1.08 4.47 10.12
C LEU A 108 -1.70 4.73 11.48
N THR A 109 -2.15 3.66 12.14
CA THR A 109 -2.58 3.70 13.54
C THR A 109 -1.40 3.32 14.46
N GLU A 110 -1.47 3.70 15.73
CA GLU A 110 -0.45 3.31 16.71
C GLU A 110 -0.32 1.78 16.81
N ILE A 111 -1.44 1.05 16.76
CA ILE A 111 -1.48 -0.41 16.82
C ILE A 111 -0.76 -1.01 15.60
N GLN A 112 -1.00 -0.49 14.41
CA GLN A 112 -0.29 -0.95 13.20
C GLN A 112 1.20 -0.71 13.33
N VAL A 113 1.62 0.48 13.75
CA VAL A 113 3.04 0.80 13.96
C VAL A 113 3.69 -0.18 14.93
N GLU A 114 3.08 -0.44 16.07
CA GLU A 114 3.57 -1.41 17.04
C GLU A 114 3.68 -2.83 16.48
N ASN A 115 2.65 -3.30 15.78
CA ASN A 115 2.64 -4.64 15.18
C ASN A 115 3.72 -4.78 14.11
N PHE A 116 3.92 -3.78 13.24
CA PHE A 116 4.99 -3.79 12.25
C PHE A 116 6.37 -3.75 12.91
N GLN A 117 6.57 -2.95 13.96
CA GLN A 117 7.84 -2.90 14.68
C GLN A 117 8.20 -4.27 15.25
N LYS A 118 7.28 -4.93 15.97
CA LYS A 118 7.46 -6.28 16.51
C LYS A 118 7.71 -7.32 15.41
N ALA A 119 6.96 -7.23 14.30
CA ALA A 119 7.13 -8.14 13.18
C ALA A 119 8.51 -7.99 12.51
N PHE A 120 8.99 -6.77 12.28
CA PHE A 120 10.32 -6.51 11.74
C PHE A 120 11.43 -6.98 12.70
N GLU A 121 11.22 -6.86 14.00
CA GLU A 121 12.14 -7.36 15.03
C GLU A 121 12.27 -8.89 14.97
N ILE A 122 11.14 -9.62 14.86
CA ILE A 122 11.11 -11.07 14.70
C ILE A 122 11.89 -11.54 13.47
N ILE A 123 11.73 -10.85 12.34
CA ILE A 123 12.43 -11.21 11.09
C ILE A 123 13.85 -10.66 11.00
N GLY A 124 14.32 -9.98 12.03
CA GLY A 124 15.71 -9.51 12.17
C GLY A 124 16.03 -8.26 11.36
N PHE A 125 15.03 -7.42 11.03
CA PHE A 125 15.25 -6.11 10.45
C PHE A 125 15.42 -5.05 11.53
N PRO A 126 16.58 -4.41 11.63
CA PRO A 126 16.80 -3.33 12.60
C PRO A 126 15.99 -2.08 12.21
N HIS A 127 15.61 -1.28 13.19
CA HIS A 127 14.73 -0.12 13.04
C HIS A 127 15.20 0.88 11.95
N GLU A 128 16.51 1.04 11.80
CA GLU A 128 17.08 1.94 10.78
C GLU A 128 16.98 1.41 9.34
N LYS A 129 16.51 0.18 9.15
CA LYS A 129 16.39 -0.45 7.83
C LYS A 129 14.96 -0.59 7.33
N TYR A 130 13.97 -0.07 8.04
CA TYR A 130 12.61 -0.01 7.53
C TYR A 130 11.95 1.32 7.85
N MET A 131 10.93 1.65 7.10
CA MET A 131 10.04 2.78 7.36
C MET A 131 8.61 2.40 7.04
N LEU A 132 7.68 2.96 7.79
CA LEU A 132 6.25 2.88 7.54
C LEU A 132 5.81 4.23 7.03
N LEU A 133 5.06 4.24 5.94
CA LEU A 133 4.57 5.45 5.28
C LEU A 133 3.06 5.36 5.11
N ASP A 134 2.37 6.44 5.38
CA ASP A 134 1.00 6.62 4.91
C ASP A 134 0.96 6.75 3.39
N TYR A 135 -0.13 6.32 2.74
CA TYR A 135 -0.29 6.46 1.29
C TYR A 135 -0.16 7.90 0.83
N GLY A 136 -0.68 8.87 1.58
CA GLY A 136 -0.54 10.28 1.26
C GLY A 136 0.90 10.74 1.29
N GLU A 137 1.67 10.29 2.28
CA GLU A 137 3.10 10.59 2.37
C GLU A 137 3.89 9.91 1.25
N SER A 138 3.61 8.65 0.96
CA SER A 138 4.23 7.93 -0.15
C SER A 138 3.93 8.60 -1.49
N PHE A 139 2.68 8.98 -1.70
CA PHE A 139 2.26 9.69 -2.91
C PHE A 139 2.91 11.06 -3.04
N TYR A 140 3.10 11.77 -1.95
CA TYR A 140 3.84 13.01 -1.91
C TYR A 140 5.27 12.87 -2.45
N TYR A 141 6.01 11.84 -2.01
CA TYR A 141 7.36 11.59 -2.52
C TYR A 141 7.36 11.26 -4.02
N TYR A 142 6.35 10.53 -4.49
CA TYR A 142 6.15 10.29 -5.91
C TYR A 142 5.95 11.60 -6.69
N VAL A 143 5.08 12.48 -6.22
CA VAL A 143 4.81 13.79 -6.87
C VAL A 143 6.09 14.63 -6.93
N LEU A 144 6.86 14.69 -5.84
CA LEU A 144 8.14 15.43 -5.81
C LEU A 144 9.21 14.84 -6.74
N SER A 145 9.15 13.57 -7.06
CA SER A 145 10.06 12.93 -8.01
C SER A 145 9.79 13.32 -9.47
N GLN A 146 8.60 13.86 -9.75
CA GLN A 146 8.21 14.30 -11.08
C GLN A 146 8.88 15.63 -11.47
N LYS A 147 8.72 16.06 -12.72
CA LYS A 147 9.21 17.35 -13.18
C LYS A 147 8.58 18.48 -12.37
N ARG A 148 9.35 19.52 -12.08
CA ARG A 148 8.92 20.63 -11.22
C ARG A 148 7.64 21.32 -11.71
N GLU A 149 7.40 21.36 -13.01
CA GLU A 149 6.22 21.96 -13.61
C GLU A 149 4.92 21.28 -13.16
N THR A 150 5.00 19.99 -12.82
CA THR A 150 3.82 19.21 -12.38
C THR A 150 3.42 19.49 -10.93
N TRP A 151 4.29 20.11 -10.13
CA TRP A 151 4.04 20.36 -8.71
C TRP A 151 4.48 21.74 -8.19
N ASN A 152 4.81 22.68 -9.06
CA ASN A 152 5.27 24.02 -8.64
C ASN A 152 4.18 24.90 -8.01
N ARG A 153 2.94 24.43 -8.00
CA ARG A 153 1.77 25.05 -7.35
C ARG A 153 1.04 23.99 -6.52
N SER A 154 -0.29 24.00 -6.59
CA SER A 154 -1.12 22.93 -6.01
C SER A 154 -1.22 21.73 -6.95
N VAL A 155 -1.30 20.56 -6.36
CA VAL A 155 -1.59 19.30 -7.03
C VAL A 155 -2.90 18.76 -6.47
N GLY A 156 -3.85 18.44 -7.34
CA GLY A 156 -5.08 17.74 -6.97
C GLY A 156 -4.85 16.24 -7.05
N TRP A 157 -5.31 15.51 -6.07
CA TRP A 157 -5.20 14.05 -6.03
C TRP A 157 -6.56 13.41 -5.78
N TYR A 158 -7.03 12.64 -6.77
CA TYR A 158 -8.18 11.75 -6.65
C TYR A 158 -7.70 10.32 -6.39
N ALA A 159 -8.14 9.74 -5.28
CA ALA A 159 -7.91 8.34 -4.96
C ALA A 159 -9.22 7.57 -5.02
N PHE A 160 -9.28 6.57 -5.89
CA PHE A 160 -10.46 5.74 -6.13
C PHE A 160 -10.37 4.45 -5.34
N THR A 161 -11.53 4.03 -4.82
CA THR A 161 -11.84 2.66 -4.43
C THR A 161 -13.03 2.18 -5.26
N PRO A 162 -13.39 0.89 -5.24
CA PRO A 162 -14.57 0.42 -5.94
C PRO A 162 -15.86 1.18 -5.59
N GLU A 163 -15.98 1.67 -4.37
CA GLU A 163 -17.21 2.22 -3.78
C GLU A 163 -17.19 3.74 -3.62
N ASN A 164 -16.01 4.37 -3.63
CA ASN A 164 -15.91 5.80 -3.40
C ASN A 164 -14.70 6.44 -4.09
N VAL A 165 -14.68 7.77 -4.07
CA VAL A 165 -13.54 8.58 -4.48
C VAL A 165 -13.27 9.64 -3.42
N SER A 166 -12.00 9.82 -3.07
CA SER A 166 -11.53 10.93 -2.25
C SER A 166 -10.74 11.93 -3.07
N PHE A 167 -10.82 13.19 -2.71
CA PHE A 167 -10.01 14.27 -3.26
C PHE A 167 -9.21 14.94 -2.17
N ARG A 168 -7.92 15.14 -2.42
CA ARG A 168 -7.03 15.95 -1.57
C ARG A 168 -6.28 16.97 -2.41
N LYS A 169 -6.11 18.14 -1.84
CA LYS A 169 -5.25 19.19 -2.42
C LYS A 169 -3.93 19.23 -1.67
N MET A 170 -2.85 19.18 -2.44
CA MET A 170 -1.48 19.31 -1.94
C MET A 170 -0.91 20.64 -2.42
N THR A 171 -0.43 21.46 -1.51
CA THR A 171 0.23 22.72 -1.84
C THR A 171 1.71 22.62 -1.50
N MET A 172 2.56 22.74 -2.53
CA MET A 172 4.00 22.61 -2.41
C MET A 172 4.66 23.96 -2.14
N ASN A 173 5.51 24.05 -1.14
CA ASN A 173 6.36 25.22 -0.92
C ASN A 173 7.80 24.92 -1.37
N GLY A 174 8.09 25.25 -2.60
CA GLY A 174 9.43 25.07 -3.19
C GLY A 174 10.47 26.13 -2.77
N ALA A 175 10.09 27.12 -1.96
CA ALA A 175 11.01 28.10 -1.41
C ALA A 175 11.79 27.55 -0.19
N THR A 176 11.29 26.50 0.45
CA THR A 176 11.94 25.82 1.57
C THR A 176 12.86 24.69 1.11
N LYS A 177 13.88 24.38 1.91
CA LYS A 177 14.76 23.23 1.71
C LYS A 177 14.86 22.45 3.04
N PRO A 178 14.30 21.26 3.15
CA PRO A 178 13.56 20.53 2.09
C PRO A 178 12.26 21.25 1.67
N VAL A 179 11.73 20.88 0.52
CA VAL A 179 10.38 21.32 0.06
C VAL A 179 9.38 20.85 1.10
N THR A 180 8.51 21.75 1.54
CA THR A 180 7.42 21.41 2.45
C THR A 180 6.10 21.30 1.72
N VAL A 181 5.21 20.45 2.23
CA VAL A 181 3.88 20.22 1.67
C VAL A 181 2.83 20.52 2.74
N LYS A 182 1.79 21.20 2.32
CA LYS A 182 0.53 21.27 3.04
C LYS A 182 -0.46 20.34 2.35
N LEU A 183 -0.87 19.29 3.04
CA LEU A 183 -1.94 18.41 2.62
C LEU A 183 -3.24 18.89 3.28
N GLU A 184 -4.26 19.17 2.47
CA GLU A 184 -5.60 19.51 2.97
C GLU A 184 -6.37 18.24 3.35
N GLU A 185 -7.39 18.36 4.19
CA GLU A 185 -8.26 17.25 4.54
C GLU A 185 -8.92 16.64 3.28
N ALA A 186 -9.13 15.31 3.32
CA ALA A 186 -9.80 14.64 2.23
C ALA A 186 -11.29 15.05 2.20
N VAL A 187 -11.78 15.30 0.99
CA VAL A 187 -13.22 15.35 0.72
C VAL A 187 -13.57 14.07 -0.01
N GLU A 188 -14.61 13.37 0.44
CA GLU A 188 -14.98 12.06 -0.10
C GLU A 188 -16.42 12.07 -0.60
N THR A 189 -16.71 11.18 -1.54
CA THR A 189 -18.07 10.87 -1.99
C THR A 189 -18.16 9.40 -2.39
N GLU A 190 -19.29 8.78 -2.08
CA GLU A 190 -19.61 7.45 -2.59
C GLU A 190 -19.88 7.53 -4.09
N LEU A 191 -19.49 6.48 -4.81
CA LEU A 191 -19.73 6.32 -6.23
C LEU A 191 -20.53 5.04 -6.46
N PRO A 192 -21.53 5.06 -7.38
CA PRO A 192 -22.16 3.84 -7.89
C PRO A 192 -21.12 2.85 -8.40
N ALA A 193 -21.42 1.56 -8.34
CA ALA A 193 -20.47 0.50 -8.66
C ALA A 193 -19.89 0.63 -10.08
N GLU A 194 -20.73 0.87 -11.08
CA GLU A 194 -20.31 1.01 -12.48
C GLU A 194 -21.36 1.79 -13.32
N GLY A 195 -20.93 2.25 -14.51
CA GLY A 195 -21.80 2.79 -15.56
C GLY A 195 -21.94 4.31 -15.56
N GLN A 196 -22.85 4.83 -16.41
CA GLN A 196 -23.04 6.27 -16.65
C GLN A 196 -23.39 7.09 -15.40
N GLU A 197 -24.03 6.45 -14.41
CA GLU A 197 -24.35 7.11 -13.15
C GLU A 197 -23.08 7.41 -12.34
N ARG A 198 -22.13 6.45 -12.31
CA ARG A 198 -20.81 6.66 -11.70
C ARG A 198 -20.08 7.84 -12.30
N ASP A 199 -20.08 7.92 -13.65
CA ASP A 199 -19.42 8.97 -14.39
C ASP A 199 -20.04 10.33 -14.11
N SER A 200 -21.36 10.39 -14.05
CA SER A 200 -22.09 11.62 -13.73
C SER A 200 -21.80 12.11 -12.31
N GLU A 201 -21.80 11.22 -11.32
CA GLU A 201 -21.51 11.57 -9.93
C GLU A 201 -20.05 12.00 -9.76
N PHE A 202 -19.11 11.31 -10.40
CA PHE A 202 -17.72 11.74 -10.42
C PHE A 202 -17.55 13.12 -11.06
N GLY A 203 -18.20 13.37 -12.20
CA GLY A 203 -18.17 14.69 -12.85
C GLY A 203 -18.66 15.82 -11.95
N LYS A 204 -19.75 15.61 -11.19
CA LYS A 204 -20.25 16.56 -10.18
C LYS A 204 -19.23 16.77 -9.07
N PHE A 205 -18.62 15.70 -8.60
CA PHE A 205 -17.60 15.74 -7.55
C PHE A 205 -16.36 16.53 -7.99
N VAL A 206 -15.90 16.30 -9.23
CA VAL A 206 -14.80 17.09 -9.84
C VAL A 206 -15.12 18.57 -9.90
N GLN A 207 -16.32 18.94 -10.37
CA GLN A 207 -16.75 20.35 -10.41
C GLN A 207 -16.76 20.99 -9.01
N LYS A 208 -17.19 20.24 -8.00
CA LYS A 208 -17.22 20.71 -6.61
C LYS A 208 -15.82 20.90 -6.04
N THR A 209 -14.91 19.95 -6.30
CA THR A 209 -13.59 19.89 -5.64
C THR A 209 -12.53 20.74 -6.34
N LEU A 210 -12.53 20.82 -7.65
CA LEU A 210 -11.57 21.66 -8.37
C LEU A 210 -11.91 23.18 -8.25
N GLY A 211 -13.18 23.53 -8.25
CA GLY A 211 -13.63 24.90 -8.09
C GLY A 211 -12.93 25.84 -9.06
N ARG A 212 -12.36 26.95 -8.51
CA ARG A 212 -11.58 27.96 -9.27
C ARG A 212 -10.08 27.86 -9.00
N ASP A 213 -9.63 26.82 -8.32
CA ASP A 213 -8.23 26.67 -7.98
C ASP A 213 -7.37 26.36 -9.21
N LEU A 214 -6.16 26.90 -9.19
CA LEU A 214 -5.17 26.63 -10.24
C LEU A 214 -4.24 25.51 -9.78
N PHE A 215 -4.39 24.34 -10.39
CA PHE A 215 -3.53 23.20 -10.17
C PHE A 215 -2.39 23.14 -11.18
N SER A 216 -1.21 22.67 -10.76
CA SER A 216 -0.10 22.33 -11.67
C SER A 216 -0.38 21.01 -12.37
N SER A 217 -0.99 20.08 -11.64
CA SER A 217 -1.44 18.79 -12.19
C SER A 217 -2.60 18.24 -11.38
N ILE A 218 -3.35 17.33 -12.00
CA ILE A 218 -4.32 16.47 -11.36
C ILE A 218 -3.78 15.03 -11.46
N GLN A 219 -3.72 14.35 -10.34
CA GLN A 219 -3.25 12.97 -10.25
C GLN A 219 -4.42 12.07 -9.87
N ILE A 220 -4.45 10.88 -10.42
CA ILE A 220 -5.51 9.89 -10.19
C ILE A 220 -4.84 8.56 -9.84
N THR A 221 -5.30 7.95 -8.75
CA THR A 221 -4.81 6.65 -8.27
C THR A 221 -5.98 5.78 -7.83
N GLY A 222 -5.74 4.46 -7.70
CA GLY A 222 -6.68 3.50 -7.13
C GLY A 222 -7.43 2.67 -8.17
N ASP A 223 -8.33 1.84 -7.68
CA ASP A 223 -9.10 0.87 -8.46
C ASP A 223 -10.48 1.42 -8.85
N GLY A 224 -11.03 0.89 -9.95
CA GLY A 224 -12.35 1.28 -10.44
C GLY A 224 -12.38 2.59 -11.24
N PHE A 225 -11.22 3.06 -11.67
CA PHE A 225 -11.10 4.16 -12.64
C PHE A 225 -11.04 3.59 -14.06
N SER A 226 -11.95 4.02 -14.93
CA SER A 226 -11.88 3.70 -16.37
C SER A 226 -10.85 4.61 -17.05
N GLN A 227 -10.01 4.03 -17.91
CA GLN A 227 -9.04 4.81 -18.71
C GLN A 227 -9.69 5.65 -19.82
N ASP A 228 -11.00 5.59 -19.95
CA ASP A 228 -11.78 6.29 -20.98
C ASP A 228 -12.25 7.71 -20.56
N TRP A 229 -11.62 8.30 -19.53
CA TRP A 229 -11.88 9.65 -19.00
C TRP A 229 -10.98 10.73 -19.58
#